data_e1a7dd8613af646231d4bbb424dcb5e9
#
_entry.id   e1a7dd8613af646231d4bbb424dcb5e9
#
_cell.length_a   1.000
_cell.length_b   1.000
_cell.length_c   1.000
_cell.angle_alpha   90.00
_cell.angle_beta   90.00
_cell.angle_gamma   90.00
#
_symmetry.space_group_name_H-M   'P 1'
#
loop_
_entity.id
_entity.type
_entity.pdbx_description
1 polymer ?
#
loop_
_entity_poly.entity_id
_entity_poly.type
_entity_poly.pdbx_seq_one_letter_code
_entity_poly.pdbx_strand_id
1 'polypeptide(L)'
;DLKLEHRLTSDVAHELRTPLMAMLATVEAMQDGVLPADEEHLETVASEVRRLSRLVSAMLQLSRIENGTTKFNPEKTDMIRLVRSVVEAQEQLFSDRGLRLKLDVKTNRRELFCEVDRDMIRQALINLMSNALRYTPEEGYVVVSVSQEGRDVLVSVADTGIGIAKEDLARVFSRFWRSDASRERVSGGLGVGLAVTKEIIDRHHGFIGVESELGKGTKFTLHIPRVQERTPQLPGDEK
;
A
#
# COMPACT_ATOMS: atom_id res chain seq x y z
N ASP A 1 7.02 -14.67 -20.48
CA ASP A 1 5.96 -14.33 -19.52
C ASP A 1 5.41 -15.50 -18.76
N LEU A 2 5.39 -16.71 -19.34
CA LEU A 2 5.02 -17.96 -18.65
C LEU A 2 5.82 -18.22 -17.35
N LYS A 3 7.07 -17.76 -17.26
CA LYS A 3 7.90 -17.90 -16.04
C LYS A 3 7.44 -16.93 -14.92
N LEU A 4 6.87 -15.81 -15.27
CA LEU A 4 6.32 -14.83 -14.32
C LEU A 4 4.99 -15.32 -13.74
N GLU A 5 4.13 -15.90 -14.58
CA GLU A 5 2.85 -16.50 -14.16
C GLU A 5 3.05 -17.71 -13.27
N HIS A 6 4.05 -18.56 -13.55
CA HIS A 6 4.36 -19.71 -12.72
C HIS A 6 4.92 -19.34 -11.34
N ARG A 7 5.72 -18.26 -11.24
CA ARG A 7 6.18 -17.74 -9.95
C ARG A 7 5.03 -17.16 -9.14
N LEU A 8 4.11 -16.47 -9.79
CA LEU A 8 2.90 -15.91 -9.20
C LEU A 8 2.04 -16.97 -8.52
N THR A 9 1.74 -18.06 -9.24
CA THR A 9 0.93 -19.17 -8.70
C THR A 9 1.63 -19.89 -7.56
N SER A 10 2.94 -20.01 -7.59
CA SER A 10 3.73 -20.66 -6.53
C SER A 10 3.77 -19.84 -5.23
N ASP A 11 4.07 -18.56 -5.32
CA ASP A 11 4.17 -17.67 -4.15
C ASP A 11 2.81 -17.50 -3.47
N VAL A 12 1.75 -17.34 -4.27
CA VAL A 12 0.37 -17.31 -3.82
C VAL A 12 -0.02 -18.59 -3.09
N ALA A 13 0.23 -19.74 -3.72
CA ALA A 13 -0.10 -21.03 -3.13
C ALA A 13 0.62 -21.24 -1.80
N HIS A 14 1.87 -20.78 -1.68
CA HIS A 14 2.63 -20.86 -0.44
C HIS A 14 2.06 -19.96 0.65
N GLU A 15 1.78 -18.69 0.34
CA GLU A 15 1.20 -17.74 1.29
C GLU A 15 -0.23 -18.09 1.75
N LEU A 16 -0.98 -18.82 0.94
CA LEU A 16 -2.28 -19.37 1.32
C LEU A 16 -2.17 -20.64 2.15
N ARG A 17 -1.21 -21.50 1.83
CA ARG A 17 -1.07 -22.83 2.48
C ARG A 17 -0.71 -22.69 3.95
N THR A 18 0.20 -21.79 4.30
CA THR A 18 0.69 -21.62 5.69
C THR A 18 -0.45 -21.32 6.68
N PRO A 19 -1.28 -20.30 6.50
CA PRO A 19 -2.41 -20.02 7.41
C PRO A 19 -3.46 -21.13 7.37
N LEU A 20 -3.71 -21.75 6.21
CA LEU A 20 -4.64 -22.87 6.10
C LEU A 20 -4.19 -24.07 6.94
N MET A 21 -2.91 -24.43 6.88
CA MET A 21 -2.36 -25.54 7.67
C MET A 21 -2.39 -25.23 9.17
N ALA A 22 -2.11 -23.99 9.56
CA ALA A 22 -2.19 -23.57 10.98
C ALA A 22 -3.63 -23.67 11.51
N MET A 23 -4.61 -23.20 10.73
CA MET A 23 -6.03 -23.31 11.12
C MET A 23 -6.48 -24.77 11.21
N LEU A 24 -6.09 -25.59 10.22
CA LEU A 24 -6.43 -27.01 10.21
C LEU A 24 -5.87 -27.72 11.43
N ALA A 25 -4.58 -27.53 11.73
CA ALA A 25 -3.93 -28.14 12.89
C ALA A 25 -4.62 -27.73 14.22
N THR A 26 -5.01 -26.45 14.34
CA THR A 26 -5.74 -25.98 15.54
C THR A 26 -7.11 -26.64 15.66
N VAL A 27 -7.86 -26.74 14.56
CA VAL A 27 -9.19 -27.38 14.55
C VAL A 27 -9.08 -28.89 14.84
N GLU A 28 -8.13 -29.59 14.22
CA GLU A 28 -7.86 -31.01 14.48
C GLU A 28 -7.49 -31.27 15.95
N ALA A 29 -6.63 -30.41 16.53
CA ALA A 29 -6.27 -30.51 17.94
C ALA A 29 -7.48 -30.28 18.89
N MET A 30 -8.44 -29.44 18.50
CA MET A 30 -9.71 -29.29 19.23
C MET A 30 -10.58 -30.53 19.09
N GLN A 31 -10.68 -31.11 17.87
CA GLN A 31 -11.47 -32.33 17.62
C GLN A 31 -10.91 -33.53 18.38
N ASP A 32 -9.61 -33.64 18.49
CA ASP A 32 -8.92 -34.71 19.22
C ASP A 32 -8.89 -34.50 20.74
N GLY A 33 -9.45 -33.36 21.23
CA GLY A 33 -9.48 -33.03 22.65
C GLY A 33 -8.12 -32.63 23.23
N VAL A 34 -7.12 -32.35 22.38
CA VAL A 34 -5.78 -31.87 22.79
C VAL A 34 -5.82 -30.38 23.16
N LEU A 35 -6.65 -29.61 22.44
CA LEU A 35 -6.93 -28.20 22.76
C LEU A 35 -8.41 -28.04 23.13
N PRO A 36 -8.74 -27.13 24.08
CA PRO A 36 -10.13 -26.80 24.35
C PRO A 36 -10.73 -26.02 23.18
N ALA A 37 -11.98 -26.31 22.83
CA ALA A 37 -12.74 -25.51 21.85
C ALA A 37 -13.38 -24.30 22.57
N ASP A 38 -12.55 -23.45 23.16
CA ASP A 38 -12.94 -22.25 23.88
C ASP A 38 -12.91 -21.00 22.99
N GLU A 39 -13.33 -19.87 23.55
CA GLU A 39 -13.41 -18.61 22.83
C GLU A 39 -12.05 -18.13 22.32
N GLU A 40 -10.96 -18.38 23.06
CA GLU A 40 -9.60 -17.98 22.69
C GLU A 40 -9.12 -18.72 21.43
N HIS A 41 -9.26 -20.04 21.41
CA HIS A 41 -8.83 -20.84 20.25
C HIS A 41 -9.74 -20.63 19.04
N LEU A 42 -11.05 -20.48 19.25
CA LEU A 42 -11.97 -20.15 18.16
C LEU A 42 -11.69 -18.77 17.55
N GLU A 43 -11.38 -17.76 18.39
CA GLU A 43 -10.99 -16.44 17.88
C GLU A 43 -9.66 -16.46 17.14
N THR A 44 -8.72 -17.30 17.55
CA THR A 44 -7.46 -17.52 16.82
C THR A 44 -7.74 -18.04 15.41
N VAL A 45 -8.57 -19.06 15.25
CA VAL A 45 -8.97 -19.58 13.94
C VAL A 45 -9.73 -18.53 13.14
N ALA A 46 -10.69 -17.83 13.76
CA ALA A 46 -11.46 -16.78 13.09
C ALA A 46 -10.58 -15.62 12.61
N SER A 47 -9.57 -15.23 13.36
CA SER A 47 -8.62 -14.19 12.97
C SER A 47 -7.79 -14.58 11.74
N GLU A 48 -7.36 -15.84 11.66
CA GLU A 48 -6.63 -16.36 10.49
C GLU A 48 -7.54 -16.48 9.26
N VAL A 49 -8.82 -16.88 9.43
CA VAL A 49 -9.79 -16.87 8.32
C VAL A 49 -9.99 -15.45 7.79
N ARG A 50 -10.17 -14.47 8.68
CA ARG A 50 -10.29 -13.05 8.27
C ARG A 50 -9.03 -12.54 7.58
N ARG A 51 -7.85 -12.95 8.05
CA ARG A 51 -6.57 -12.63 7.41
C ARG A 51 -6.47 -13.21 6.00
N LEU A 52 -6.83 -14.48 5.84
CA LEU A 52 -6.83 -15.16 4.56
C LEU A 52 -7.81 -14.52 3.56
N SER A 53 -9.01 -14.17 4.02
CA SER A 53 -10.02 -13.48 3.20
C SER A 53 -9.49 -12.12 2.68
N ARG A 54 -8.82 -11.34 3.54
CA ARG A 54 -8.18 -10.07 3.13
C ARG A 54 -7.07 -10.30 2.10
N LEU A 55 -6.26 -11.36 2.26
CA LEU A 55 -5.20 -11.72 1.33
C LEU A 55 -5.77 -12.04 -0.05
N VAL A 56 -6.79 -12.89 -0.13
CA VAL A 56 -7.46 -13.24 -1.39
C VAL A 56 -8.05 -11.99 -2.06
N SER A 57 -8.73 -11.13 -1.29
CA SER A 57 -9.29 -9.89 -1.81
C SER A 57 -8.23 -8.94 -2.39
N ALA A 58 -7.11 -8.78 -1.70
CA ALA A 58 -5.99 -7.95 -2.16
C ALA A 58 -5.34 -8.50 -3.43
N MET A 59 -5.25 -9.83 -3.54
CA MET A 59 -4.73 -10.50 -4.74
C MET A 59 -5.66 -10.34 -5.95
N LEU A 60 -6.95 -10.52 -5.75
CA LEU A 60 -7.95 -10.28 -6.80
C LEU A 60 -7.92 -8.83 -7.28
N GLN A 61 -7.77 -7.88 -6.36
CA GLN A 61 -7.62 -6.47 -6.70
C GLN A 61 -6.37 -6.24 -7.54
N LEU A 62 -5.21 -6.74 -7.12
CA LEU A 62 -3.95 -6.61 -7.86
C LEU A 62 -4.07 -7.21 -9.27
N SER A 63 -4.59 -8.44 -9.37
CA SER A 63 -4.82 -9.12 -10.65
C SER A 63 -5.72 -8.31 -11.59
N ARG A 64 -6.80 -7.71 -11.06
CA ARG A 64 -7.70 -6.87 -11.86
C ARG A 64 -7.03 -5.61 -12.37
N ILE A 65 -6.18 -4.99 -11.56
CA ILE A 65 -5.43 -3.80 -11.96
C ILE A 65 -4.41 -4.16 -13.05
N GLU A 66 -3.61 -5.20 -12.85
CA GLU A 66 -2.59 -5.67 -13.79
C GLU A 66 -3.16 -6.09 -15.15
N ASN A 67 -4.25 -6.85 -15.12
CA ASN A 67 -4.92 -7.31 -16.34
C ASN A 67 -5.76 -6.21 -17.03
N GLY A 68 -5.75 -4.98 -16.50
CA GLY A 68 -6.52 -3.87 -17.07
C GLY A 68 -8.04 -4.02 -16.97
N THR A 69 -8.53 -5.02 -16.21
CA THR A 69 -9.98 -5.25 -16.04
C THR A 69 -10.62 -4.25 -15.07
N THR A 70 -9.84 -3.63 -14.20
CA THR A 70 -10.31 -2.49 -13.42
C THR A 70 -10.45 -1.28 -14.34
N LYS A 71 -11.67 -0.71 -14.42
CA LYS A 71 -11.92 0.50 -15.17
C LYS A 71 -11.03 1.62 -14.65
N PHE A 72 -10.24 2.21 -15.53
CA PHE A 72 -9.43 3.38 -15.23
C PHE A 72 -10.20 4.63 -15.64
N ASN A 73 -10.51 5.48 -14.69
CA ASN A 73 -11.35 6.66 -14.89
C ASN A 73 -10.62 7.94 -14.44
N PRO A 74 -9.61 8.40 -15.19
CA PRO A 74 -8.88 9.60 -14.82
C PRO A 74 -9.77 10.85 -14.96
N GLU A 75 -9.68 11.72 -13.96
CA GLU A 75 -10.37 13.01 -13.94
C GLU A 75 -9.43 14.09 -13.40
N LYS A 76 -9.67 15.34 -13.81
CA LYS A 76 -8.94 16.50 -13.31
C LYS A 76 -9.18 16.63 -11.81
N THR A 77 -8.17 16.35 -11.02
CA THR A 77 -8.25 16.28 -9.56
C THR A 77 -7.24 17.22 -8.91
N ASP A 78 -7.71 18.02 -7.94
CA ASP A 78 -6.82 18.78 -7.05
C ASP A 78 -6.21 17.85 -6.01
N MET A 79 -4.92 17.60 -6.15
CA MET A 79 -4.16 16.67 -5.32
C MET A 79 -4.05 17.16 -3.86
N ILE A 80 -4.02 18.46 -3.61
CA ILE A 80 -3.98 18.99 -2.25
C ILE A 80 -5.28 18.65 -1.51
N ARG A 81 -6.43 18.84 -2.15
CA ARG A 81 -7.75 18.49 -1.58
C ARG A 81 -7.89 16.99 -1.38
N LEU A 82 -7.48 16.19 -2.37
CA LEU A 82 -7.55 14.73 -2.26
C LEU A 82 -6.73 14.21 -1.10
N VAL A 83 -5.44 14.59 -1.01
CA VAL A 83 -4.54 14.14 0.07
C VAL A 83 -5.06 14.61 1.43
N ARG A 84 -5.51 15.86 1.53
CA ARG A 84 -6.10 16.40 2.77
C ARG A 84 -7.28 15.54 3.23
N SER A 85 -8.21 15.21 2.34
CA SER A 85 -9.39 14.41 2.67
C SER A 85 -9.03 13.00 3.16
N VAL A 86 -7.95 12.42 2.63
CA VAL A 86 -7.46 11.10 3.07
C VAL A 86 -6.81 11.20 4.44
N VAL A 87 -5.98 12.22 4.68
CA VAL A 87 -5.31 12.43 5.97
C VAL A 87 -6.35 12.66 7.08
N GLU A 88 -7.30 13.57 6.88
CA GLU A 88 -8.38 13.87 7.83
C GLU A 88 -9.19 12.61 8.18
N ALA A 89 -9.48 11.76 7.20
CA ALA A 89 -10.21 10.51 7.43
C ALA A 89 -9.42 9.48 8.26
N GLN A 90 -8.11 9.63 8.38
CA GLN A 90 -7.24 8.70 9.12
C GLN A 90 -6.79 9.26 10.49
N GLU A 91 -7.03 10.53 10.78
CA GLU A 91 -6.53 11.20 12.00
C GLU A 91 -6.91 10.43 13.28
N GLN A 92 -8.16 10.02 13.41
CA GLN A 92 -8.63 9.30 14.59
C GLN A 92 -7.91 7.95 14.76
N LEU A 93 -7.70 7.22 13.66
CA LEU A 93 -7.04 5.92 13.68
C LEU A 93 -5.57 6.04 14.13
N PHE A 94 -4.87 7.10 13.72
CA PHE A 94 -3.50 7.38 14.15
C PHE A 94 -3.46 7.82 15.62
N SER A 95 -4.38 8.67 16.03
CA SER A 95 -4.52 9.11 17.42
C SER A 95 -4.78 7.94 18.37
N ASP A 96 -5.67 7.02 18.00
CA ASP A 96 -5.99 5.81 18.80
C ASP A 96 -4.79 4.87 18.96
N ARG A 97 -3.81 4.96 18.05
CA ARG A 97 -2.53 4.24 18.10
C ARG A 97 -1.39 5.04 18.74
N GLY A 98 -1.70 6.20 19.34
CA GLY A 98 -0.70 7.07 19.96
C GLY A 98 0.29 7.69 19.00
N LEU A 99 -0.03 7.78 17.70
CA LEU A 99 0.81 8.37 16.65
C LEU A 99 0.37 9.79 16.33
N ARG A 100 1.34 10.63 16.00
CA ARG A 100 1.11 12.00 15.52
C ARG A 100 1.10 12.01 13.99
N LEU A 101 -0.05 12.33 13.41
CA LEU A 101 -0.21 12.49 11.97
C LEU A 101 -0.22 13.97 11.61
N LYS A 102 0.54 14.36 10.58
CA LYS A 102 0.60 15.74 10.07
C LYS A 102 0.51 15.76 8.55
N LEU A 103 -0.26 16.71 8.01
CA LEU A 103 -0.20 17.09 6.60
C LEU A 103 0.70 18.31 6.42
N ASP A 104 1.66 18.23 5.49
CA ASP A 104 2.60 19.28 5.15
C ASP A 104 2.49 19.63 3.65
N VAL A 105 1.87 20.76 3.34
CA VAL A 105 1.69 21.24 1.97
C VAL A 105 2.86 22.16 1.61
N LYS A 106 3.86 21.61 0.91
CA LYS A 106 5.11 22.28 0.54
C LYS A 106 5.00 22.97 -0.82
N THR A 107 4.01 23.83 -0.98
CA THR A 107 3.82 24.64 -2.19
C THR A 107 3.07 25.92 -1.86
N ASN A 108 3.39 26.99 -2.57
CA ASN A 108 2.65 28.27 -2.48
C ASN A 108 1.37 28.26 -3.36
N ARG A 109 1.13 27.18 -4.10
CA ARG A 109 -0.08 27.04 -4.91
C ARG A 109 -1.26 26.66 -4.04
N ARG A 110 -2.42 27.23 -4.33
CA ARG A 110 -3.68 26.86 -3.65
C ARG A 110 -4.21 25.51 -4.13
N GLU A 111 -3.91 25.13 -5.37
CA GLU A 111 -4.40 23.95 -6.04
C GLU A 111 -3.28 23.31 -6.89
N LEU A 112 -3.22 21.99 -6.93
CA LEU A 112 -2.32 21.22 -7.78
C LEU A 112 -3.15 20.18 -8.54
N PHE A 113 -3.41 20.44 -9.81
CA PHE A 113 -4.22 19.54 -10.62
C PHE A 113 -3.38 18.47 -11.34
N CYS A 114 -3.84 17.22 -11.21
CA CYS A 114 -3.43 16.08 -12.02
C CYS A 114 -4.66 15.42 -12.65
N GLU A 115 -4.45 14.69 -13.74
CA GLU A 115 -5.46 13.83 -14.34
C GLU A 115 -5.26 12.42 -13.79
N VAL A 116 -6.06 12.04 -12.80
CA VAL A 116 -5.88 10.80 -12.04
C VAL A 116 -7.22 10.13 -11.73
N ASP A 117 -7.18 8.82 -11.58
CA ASP A 117 -8.27 8.07 -10.95
C ASP A 117 -8.20 8.29 -9.44
N ARG A 118 -9.18 9.05 -8.92
CA ARG A 118 -9.21 9.49 -7.51
C ARG A 118 -9.27 8.32 -6.54
N ASP A 119 -10.02 7.29 -6.88
CA ASP A 119 -10.21 6.13 -5.99
C ASP A 119 -8.94 5.30 -5.93
N MET A 120 -8.25 5.13 -7.05
CA MET A 120 -6.95 4.46 -7.10
C MET A 120 -5.89 5.23 -6.32
N ILE A 121 -5.79 6.55 -6.49
CA ILE A 121 -4.82 7.37 -5.72
C ILE A 121 -5.15 7.35 -4.23
N ARG A 122 -6.42 7.44 -3.86
CA ARG A 122 -6.87 7.28 -2.46
C ARG A 122 -6.42 5.94 -1.88
N GLN A 123 -6.60 4.85 -2.63
CA GLN A 123 -6.17 3.52 -2.22
C GLN A 123 -4.65 3.43 -2.03
N ALA A 124 -3.87 3.99 -2.94
CA ALA A 124 -2.42 4.05 -2.84
C ALA A 124 -1.97 4.77 -1.55
N LEU A 125 -2.57 5.93 -1.25
CA LEU A 125 -2.29 6.68 -0.02
C LEU A 125 -2.66 5.91 1.24
N ILE A 126 -3.84 5.29 1.28
CA ILE A 126 -4.29 4.46 2.41
C ILE A 126 -3.31 3.30 2.63
N ASN A 127 -2.83 2.66 1.58
CA ASN A 127 -1.83 1.59 1.69
C ASN A 127 -0.52 2.08 2.33
N LEU A 128 0.00 3.24 1.90
CA LEU A 128 1.21 3.82 2.47
C LEU A 128 1.01 4.25 3.94
N MET A 129 -0.12 4.89 4.24
CA MET A 129 -0.46 5.31 5.60
C MET A 129 -0.68 4.11 6.53
N SER A 130 -1.28 3.02 6.05
CA SER A 130 -1.43 1.77 6.79
C SER A 130 -0.08 1.13 7.11
N ASN A 131 0.89 1.21 6.22
CA ASN A 131 2.26 0.77 6.51
C ASN A 131 2.90 1.65 7.59
N ALA A 132 2.80 2.97 7.48
CA ALA A 132 3.30 3.90 8.49
C ALA A 132 2.67 3.63 9.87
N LEU A 133 1.34 3.45 9.92
CA LEU A 133 0.60 3.14 11.14
C LEU A 133 1.07 1.83 11.80
N ARG A 134 1.40 0.83 10.97
CA ARG A 134 1.80 -0.50 11.44
C ARG A 134 3.22 -0.54 11.98
N TYR A 135 4.15 0.15 11.32
CA TYR A 135 5.57 0.02 11.58
C TYR A 135 6.17 1.16 12.40
N THR A 136 5.35 2.14 12.77
CA THR A 136 5.74 3.23 13.67
C THR A 136 5.31 2.88 15.11
N PRO A 137 6.21 2.89 16.09
CA PRO A 137 5.86 2.69 17.49
C PRO A 137 5.07 3.87 18.04
N GLU A 138 4.42 3.67 19.19
CA GLU A 138 3.74 4.74 19.92
C GLU A 138 4.65 5.96 20.12
N GLU A 139 4.05 7.14 20.19
CA GLU A 139 4.72 8.45 20.25
C GLU A 139 5.48 8.84 18.98
N GLY A 140 5.47 7.99 17.95
CA GLY A 140 6.10 8.28 16.67
C GLY A 140 5.32 9.30 15.83
N TYR A 141 5.96 9.69 14.71
CA TYR A 141 5.43 10.70 13.79
C TYR A 141 5.19 10.10 12.42
N VAL A 142 4.11 10.52 11.80
CA VAL A 142 3.85 10.29 10.37
C VAL A 142 3.51 11.63 9.71
N VAL A 143 4.26 11.97 8.67
CA VAL A 143 4.07 13.21 7.91
C VAL A 143 3.70 12.84 6.49
N VAL A 144 2.52 13.28 6.05
CA VAL A 144 2.10 13.23 4.66
C VAL A 144 2.42 14.57 4.03
N SER A 145 3.19 14.60 2.93
CA SER A 145 3.56 15.86 2.28
C SER A 145 3.05 15.90 0.86
N VAL A 146 2.66 17.09 0.41
CA VAL A 146 2.34 17.38 -0.99
C VAL A 146 3.23 18.50 -1.48
N SER A 147 3.92 18.28 -2.59
CA SER A 147 4.79 19.27 -3.23
C SER A 147 4.72 19.16 -4.75
N GLN A 148 5.40 20.06 -5.44
CA GLN A 148 5.59 20.02 -6.88
C GLN A 148 7.08 20.06 -7.19
N GLU A 149 7.52 19.18 -8.07
CA GLU A 149 8.87 19.21 -8.63
C GLU A 149 8.79 19.09 -10.16
N GLY A 150 9.22 20.14 -10.84
CA GLY A 150 9.09 20.21 -12.29
C GLY A 150 7.64 20.07 -12.75
N ARG A 151 7.36 19.00 -13.50
CA ARG A 151 6.03 18.66 -14.01
C ARG A 151 5.28 17.66 -13.14
N ASP A 152 5.88 17.17 -12.06
CA ASP A 152 5.28 16.17 -11.22
C ASP A 152 4.71 16.76 -9.93
N VAL A 153 3.61 16.20 -9.46
CA VAL A 153 3.16 16.34 -8.09
C VAL A 153 3.74 15.18 -7.29
N LEU A 154 4.40 15.53 -6.21
CA LEU A 154 4.97 14.58 -5.28
C LEU A 154 4.07 14.48 -4.06
N VAL A 155 3.66 13.25 -3.74
CA VAL A 155 2.97 12.95 -2.49
C VAL A 155 3.81 11.95 -1.71
N SER A 156 4.26 12.32 -0.53
CA SER A 156 5.10 11.44 0.29
C SER A 156 4.45 11.12 1.63
N VAL A 157 4.70 9.93 2.12
CA VAL A 157 4.37 9.48 3.48
C VAL A 157 5.68 9.09 4.15
N ALA A 158 6.06 9.85 5.17
CA ALA A 158 7.28 9.65 5.95
C ALA A 158 6.91 9.28 7.38
N ASP A 159 7.50 8.23 7.90
CA ASP A 159 7.31 7.74 9.26
C ASP A 159 8.64 7.69 10.03
N THR A 160 8.55 7.69 11.35
CA THR A 160 9.68 7.47 12.27
C THR A 160 9.69 6.03 12.80
N GLY A 161 9.30 5.09 11.95
CA GLY A 161 9.18 3.68 12.30
C GLY A 161 10.50 2.92 12.33
N ILE A 162 10.37 1.60 12.30
CA ILE A 162 11.52 0.68 12.37
C ILE A 162 12.49 0.80 11.20
N GLY A 163 12.07 1.41 10.09
CA GLY A 163 12.86 1.49 8.87
C GLY A 163 12.98 0.16 8.14
N ILE A 164 13.69 0.19 7.01
CA ILE A 164 13.91 -0.94 6.11
C ILE A 164 15.41 -1.06 5.88
N ALA A 165 15.95 -2.27 5.97
CA ALA A 165 17.34 -2.54 5.68
C ALA A 165 17.68 -2.25 4.21
N LYS A 166 18.88 -1.76 3.94
CA LYS A 166 19.29 -1.31 2.60
C LYS A 166 19.20 -2.42 1.54
N GLU A 167 19.53 -3.64 1.91
CA GLU A 167 19.44 -4.85 1.09
C GLU A 167 18.01 -5.20 0.69
N ASP A 168 17.03 -4.75 1.47
CA ASP A 168 15.62 -5.04 1.24
C ASP A 168 14.91 -4.00 0.37
N LEU A 169 15.48 -2.79 0.22
CA LEU A 169 14.83 -1.68 -0.51
C LEU A 169 14.46 -2.03 -1.95
N ALA A 170 15.28 -2.84 -2.63
CA ALA A 170 15.00 -3.27 -4.00
C ALA A 170 13.78 -4.21 -4.11
N ARG A 171 13.34 -4.80 -2.99
CA ARG A 171 12.30 -5.83 -2.95
C ARG A 171 11.00 -5.38 -2.30
N VAL A 172 10.95 -4.19 -1.70
CA VAL A 172 9.77 -3.72 -0.93
C VAL A 172 8.48 -3.66 -1.73
N PHE A 173 8.56 -3.47 -3.04
CA PHE A 173 7.41 -3.45 -3.95
C PHE A 173 7.06 -4.82 -4.53
N SER A 174 7.84 -5.86 -4.20
CA SER A 174 7.52 -7.23 -4.60
C SER A 174 6.31 -7.74 -3.82
N ARG A 175 5.51 -8.55 -4.46
CA ARG A 175 4.33 -9.19 -3.84
C ARG A 175 4.78 -10.07 -2.68
N PHE A 176 4.00 -10.06 -1.60
CA PHE A 176 4.23 -10.85 -0.38
C PHE A 176 5.55 -10.55 0.33
N TRP A 177 6.28 -9.53 -0.13
CA TRP A 177 7.51 -9.17 0.55
C TRP A 177 7.22 -8.62 1.96
N ARG A 178 7.98 -9.12 2.92
CA ARG A 178 8.02 -8.65 4.31
C ARG A 178 9.43 -8.79 4.81
N SER A 179 9.93 -7.78 5.53
CA SER A 179 11.23 -7.90 6.19
C SER A 179 11.20 -8.93 7.31
N ASP A 180 12.32 -9.55 7.63
CA ASP A 180 12.41 -10.52 8.74
C ASP A 180 12.01 -9.87 10.07
N ALA A 181 12.44 -8.63 10.31
CA ALA A 181 12.02 -7.84 11.48
C ALA A 181 10.51 -7.60 11.56
N SER A 182 9.81 -7.54 10.41
CA SER A 182 8.36 -7.38 10.36
C SER A 182 7.61 -8.70 10.53
N ARG A 183 8.24 -9.84 10.25
CA ARG A 183 7.66 -11.17 10.47
C ARG A 183 7.54 -11.49 11.95
N GLU A 184 8.54 -11.09 12.75
CA GLU A 184 8.60 -11.41 14.18
C GLU A 184 7.76 -10.48 15.06
N ARG A 185 7.62 -9.20 14.69
CA ARG A 185 7.07 -8.16 15.59
C ARG A 185 5.66 -7.70 15.30
N VAL A 186 5.18 -7.86 14.06
CA VAL A 186 3.89 -7.28 13.65
C VAL A 186 3.04 -8.29 12.91
N SER A 187 2.05 -8.83 13.59
CA SER A 187 1.02 -9.67 12.98
C SER A 187 0.12 -8.83 12.04
N GLY A 188 -0.20 -9.35 10.85
CA GLY A 188 -1.32 -8.87 10.05
C GLY A 188 -1.00 -8.16 8.72
N GLY A 189 0.27 -7.93 8.33
CA GLY A 189 0.60 -7.45 6.98
C GLY A 189 0.52 -8.53 5.93
N LEU A 190 -0.16 -8.24 4.83
CA LEU A 190 -0.34 -9.20 3.73
C LEU A 190 0.82 -9.18 2.72
N GLY A 191 1.68 -8.14 2.78
CA GLY A 191 2.77 -7.96 1.81
C GLY A 191 2.31 -7.62 0.38
N VAL A 192 1.07 -7.19 0.20
CA VAL A 192 0.48 -6.90 -1.11
C VAL A 192 0.26 -5.39 -1.32
N GLY A 193 0.08 -4.62 -0.25
CA GLY A 193 -0.29 -3.20 -0.33
C GLY A 193 0.69 -2.34 -1.13
N LEU A 194 2.00 -2.53 -0.96
CA LEU A 194 3.02 -1.80 -1.74
C LEU A 194 3.06 -2.22 -3.20
N ALA A 195 2.82 -3.49 -3.52
CA ALA A 195 2.70 -3.95 -4.89
C ALA A 195 1.47 -3.35 -5.58
N VAL A 196 0.32 -3.29 -4.90
CA VAL A 196 -0.88 -2.60 -5.39
C VAL A 196 -0.61 -1.11 -5.60
N THR A 197 0.07 -0.45 -4.65
CA THR A 197 0.42 0.97 -4.77
C THR A 197 1.32 1.21 -5.98
N LYS A 198 2.33 0.38 -6.18
CA LYS A 198 3.21 0.49 -7.35
C LYS A 198 2.41 0.35 -8.64
N GLU A 199 1.56 -0.65 -8.77
CA GLU A 199 0.74 -0.87 -9.97
C GLU A 199 -0.22 0.30 -10.24
N ILE A 200 -0.83 0.86 -9.19
CA ILE A 200 -1.66 2.06 -9.31
C ILE A 200 -0.86 3.22 -9.90
N ILE A 201 0.33 3.48 -9.38
CA ILE A 201 1.17 4.61 -9.81
C ILE A 201 1.75 4.37 -11.20
N ASP A 202 2.17 3.17 -11.54
CA ASP A 202 2.61 2.79 -12.89
C ASP A 202 1.50 3.06 -13.92
N ARG A 203 0.25 2.76 -13.56
CA ARG A 203 -0.93 3.01 -14.41
C ARG A 203 -1.24 4.49 -14.61
N HIS A 204 -0.79 5.34 -13.72
CA HIS A 204 -0.83 6.79 -13.83
C HIS A 204 0.42 7.37 -14.52
N HIS A 205 1.27 6.52 -15.11
CA HIS A 205 2.54 6.89 -15.73
C HIS A 205 3.51 7.59 -14.78
N GLY A 206 3.34 7.35 -13.48
CA GLY A 206 4.20 7.86 -12.43
C GLY A 206 5.22 6.81 -11.98
N PHE A 207 5.90 7.10 -10.88
CA PHE A 207 6.73 6.12 -10.21
C PHE A 207 6.68 6.30 -8.69
N ILE A 208 7.03 5.26 -7.95
CA ILE A 208 7.13 5.29 -6.50
C ILE A 208 8.57 5.11 -6.08
N GLY A 209 9.07 6.03 -5.24
CA GLY A 209 10.38 5.97 -4.61
C GLY A 209 10.28 5.57 -3.15
N VAL A 210 11.37 5.02 -2.61
CA VAL A 210 11.52 4.69 -1.19
C VAL A 210 12.88 5.14 -0.68
N GLU A 211 12.89 5.84 0.44
CA GLU A 211 14.07 6.21 1.22
C GLU A 211 13.86 5.65 2.62
N SER A 212 14.80 4.88 3.13
CA SER A 212 14.68 4.30 4.47
C SER A 212 16.04 4.00 5.07
N GLU A 213 16.11 4.11 6.39
CA GLU A 213 17.24 3.71 7.21
C GLU A 213 16.73 2.94 8.42
N LEU A 214 17.30 1.77 8.66
CA LEU A 214 16.90 0.91 9.77
C LEU A 214 17.02 1.67 11.10
N GLY A 215 15.95 1.65 11.89
CA GLY A 215 15.86 2.36 13.17
C GLY A 215 15.55 3.86 13.08
N LYS A 216 15.44 4.44 11.87
CA LYS A 216 15.13 5.87 11.69
C LYS A 216 13.77 6.14 11.04
N GLY A 217 13.27 5.18 10.27
CA GLY A 217 11.98 5.29 9.60
C GLY A 217 12.06 5.14 8.09
N THR A 218 10.93 5.37 7.45
CA THR A 218 10.75 5.17 5.99
C THR A 218 10.00 6.33 5.38
N LYS A 219 10.38 6.72 4.17
CA LYS A 219 9.66 7.68 3.35
C LYS A 219 9.37 7.06 1.98
N PHE A 220 8.10 6.91 1.67
CA PHE A 220 7.63 6.59 0.33
C PHE A 220 7.19 7.85 -0.38
N THR A 221 7.55 8.01 -1.66
CA THR A 221 7.19 9.17 -2.47
C THR A 221 6.55 8.72 -3.76
N LEU A 222 5.31 9.16 -4.00
CA LEU A 222 4.58 8.99 -5.25
C LEU A 222 4.91 10.18 -6.15
N HIS A 223 5.43 9.92 -7.34
CA HIS A 223 5.65 10.90 -8.38
C HIS A 223 4.53 10.75 -9.41
N ILE A 224 3.65 11.74 -9.49
CA ILE A 224 2.45 11.71 -10.34
C ILE A 224 2.60 12.83 -11.38
N PRO A 225 2.75 12.49 -12.68
CA PRO A 225 2.87 13.50 -13.72
C PRO A 225 1.61 14.36 -13.77
N ARG A 226 1.82 15.67 -13.84
CA ARG A 226 0.74 16.59 -14.17
C ARG A 226 0.36 16.39 -15.63
N VAL A 227 -0.89 16.69 -15.95
CA VAL A 227 -1.42 16.59 -17.32
C VAL A 227 -0.38 17.01 -18.34
N GLN A 228 -0.02 16.11 -19.23
CA GLN A 228 0.64 16.51 -20.46
C GLN A 228 -0.35 17.42 -21.19
N GLU A 229 -0.05 18.72 -21.31
CA GLU A 229 -0.70 19.53 -22.30
C GLU A 229 -0.57 18.78 -23.61
N ARG A 230 -1.69 18.31 -24.16
CA ARG A 230 -1.72 17.76 -25.51
C ARG A 230 -1.06 18.85 -26.37
N THR A 231 0.12 18.56 -26.90
CA THR A 231 0.70 19.38 -27.95
C THR A 231 -0.39 19.51 -29.00
N PRO A 232 -0.85 20.74 -29.35
CA PRO A 232 -1.84 20.88 -30.40
C PRO A 232 -1.29 20.14 -31.61
N GLN A 233 -2.01 19.12 -32.10
CA GLN A 233 -1.74 18.58 -33.42
C GLN A 233 -1.91 19.75 -34.37
N LEU A 234 -0.80 20.22 -34.94
CA LEU A 234 -0.83 21.12 -36.06
C LEU A 234 -1.72 20.47 -37.11
N PRO A 235 -2.73 21.19 -37.66
CA PRO A 235 -3.55 20.66 -38.70
C PRO A 235 -2.63 20.19 -39.84
N GLY A 236 -2.67 18.89 -40.10
CA GLY A 236 -1.82 18.27 -41.10
C GLY A 236 -2.10 18.88 -42.45
N ASP A 237 -1.05 19.18 -43.15
CA ASP A 237 -1.06 19.49 -44.59
C ASP A 237 -1.79 18.38 -45.34
N GLU A 238 -3.02 18.62 -45.73
CA GLU A 238 -3.63 17.93 -46.86
C GLU A 238 -2.91 18.40 -48.13
N LYS A 239 -2.16 17.50 -48.70
CA LYS A 239 -1.86 17.52 -50.16
C LYS A 239 -1.96 16.13 -50.71
#